data_2ea3d8a213424d1a688caa3cc294f35e
#
_entry.id   2ea3d8a213424d1a688caa3cc294f35e
#
_cell.length_a   1.000
_cell.length_b   1.000
_cell.length_c   1.000
_cell.angle_alpha   90.00
_cell.angle_beta   90.00
_cell.angle_gamma   90.00
#
_symmetry.space_group_name_H-M   'P 1'
#
loop_
_entity.id
_entity.type
_entity.pdbx_description
1 polymer ?
#
loop_
_entity_poly.entity_id
_entity_poly.type
_entity_poly.pdbx_seq_one_letter_code
_entity_poly.pdbx_strand_id
1 'polypeptide(L)'
;QAFLNDLVQAVNNGEDLAGSFKESYLDLQKTKPDIHHFDEIYEKLTALLENKQISTLVVNSQTETDFDLEKGFNIIIGGNVIGRGLTIPKLQTVYYSRTAKKPNADTFWQHSRIFGYDRDKSLLRLYIPFDVYYFFVQLNQANNLIIGQAKNSGGNIQVIYPKNINPTRKNVLKFDSINQIVGGVNYFPLHPNEDNLSEINKILPSILKDEIQSDLYQIDIEDLFLVLDKLGRYVPDDWNKEKFIAGVEALKAQRPSFKTYVLIKTGRKLSRATGTMLSEDDRKLGEKYPNDLFLTLYQVVGNKDKGWQGKDFWLPNIKLPHNGLVYQSAK
;
A
#
# COMPACT_ATOMS: atom_id res chain seq x y z
N GLN A 1 15.61 24.77 20.76
CA GLN A 1 16.51 25.43 21.73
C GLN A 1 15.74 26.37 22.68
N ALA A 2 14.85 27.26 22.17
CA ALA A 2 14.07 28.16 23.03
C ALA A 2 13.31 27.39 24.12
N PHE A 3 12.52 26.39 23.73
CA PHE A 3 11.77 25.54 24.67
C PHE A 3 12.66 24.89 25.77
N LEU A 4 13.85 24.38 25.38
CA LEU A 4 14.78 23.82 26.36
C LEU A 4 15.32 24.90 27.31
N ASN A 5 15.61 26.10 26.82
CA ASN A 5 16.04 27.22 27.65
C ASN A 5 14.93 27.66 28.61
N ASP A 6 13.67 27.66 28.18
CA ASP A 6 12.52 28.00 29.02
C ASP A 6 12.37 26.98 30.16
N LEU A 7 12.53 25.66 29.86
CA LEU A 7 12.53 24.62 30.91
C LEU A 7 13.68 24.82 31.91
N VAL A 8 14.89 25.13 31.44
CA VAL A 8 16.05 25.40 32.32
C VAL A 8 15.79 26.62 33.21
N GLN A 9 15.17 27.68 32.67
CA GLN A 9 14.81 28.86 33.47
C GLN A 9 13.74 28.52 34.51
N ALA A 10 12.71 27.78 34.15
CA ALA A 10 11.65 27.39 35.06
C ALA A 10 12.21 26.58 36.27
N VAL A 11 13.10 25.60 35.98
CA VAL A 11 13.76 24.83 37.02
C VAL A 11 14.62 25.74 37.93
N ASN A 12 15.43 26.63 37.36
CA ASN A 12 16.28 27.57 38.10
C ASN A 12 15.46 28.57 38.94
N ASN A 13 14.24 28.89 38.53
CA ASN A 13 13.31 29.74 39.25
C ASN A 13 12.57 28.96 40.39
N GLY A 14 12.77 27.66 40.50
CA GLY A 14 12.08 26.81 41.44
C GLY A 14 10.63 26.52 41.09
N GLU A 15 10.25 26.61 39.78
CA GLU A 15 8.92 26.28 39.33
C GLU A 15 8.70 24.75 39.39
N ASP A 16 7.53 24.33 39.87
CA ASP A 16 7.17 22.92 39.91
C ASP A 16 6.68 22.44 38.50
N LEU A 17 7.53 21.67 37.85
CA LEU A 17 7.27 21.06 36.57
C LEU A 17 6.75 19.60 36.67
N ALA A 18 6.59 19.06 37.91
CA ALA A 18 6.23 17.66 38.10
C ALA A 18 4.94 17.27 37.40
N GLY A 19 3.93 18.14 37.40
CA GLY A 19 2.66 17.91 36.70
C GLY A 19 2.83 17.69 35.21
N SER A 20 3.70 18.46 34.54
CA SER A 20 3.96 18.36 33.12
C SER A 20 4.69 17.09 32.70
N PHE A 21 5.57 16.56 33.56
CA PHE A 21 6.33 15.33 33.31
C PHE A 21 5.60 14.06 33.74
N LYS A 22 4.65 14.17 34.66
CA LYS A 22 3.94 13.00 35.22
C LYS A 22 3.09 12.27 34.21
N GLU A 23 2.51 12.98 33.25
CA GLU A 23 1.73 12.38 32.16
C GLU A 23 2.60 11.48 31.29
N SER A 24 3.78 11.97 30.88
CA SER A 24 4.76 11.19 30.11
C SER A 24 5.30 9.99 30.88
N TYR A 25 5.51 10.13 32.19
CA TYR A 25 5.91 9.04 33.05
C TYR A 25 4.83 7.94 33.13
N LEU A 26 3.57 8.31 33.35
CA LEU A 26 2.44 7.37 33.37
C LEU A 26 2.26 6.64 32.04
N ASP A 27 2.54 7.33 30.92
CA ASP A 27 2.53 6.67 29.62
C ASP A 27 3.68 5.67 29.47
N LEU A 28 4.89 6.00 29.93
CA LEU A 28 6.02 5.06 29.94
C LEU A 28 5.73 3.85 30.83
N GLN A 29 5.10 4.04 31.97
CA GLN A 29 4.77 2.98 32.93
C GLN A 29 3.82 1.93 32.31
N LYS A 30 2.96 2.31 31.38
CA LYS A 30 2.07 1.36 30.66
C LYS A 30 2.84 0.28 29.90
N THR A 31 4.01 0.61 29.37
CA THR A 31 4.83 -0.31 28.58
C THR A 31 6.04 -0.86 29.32
N LYS A 32 6.46 -0.18 30.38
CA LYS A 32 7.56 -0.59 31.27
C LYS A 32 7.12 -0.43 32.73
N PRO A 33 6.38 -1.43 33.30
CA PRO A 33 5.85 -1.35 34.63
C PRO A 33 6.92 -1.30 35.75
N ASP A 34 8.12 -1.81 35.47
CA ASP A 34 9.29 -1.86 36.33
C ASP A 34 10.18 -0.60 36.27
N ILE A 35 9.65 0.49 35.69
CA ILE A 35 10.36 1.78 35.67
C ILE A 35 10.53 2.32 37.12
N HIS A 36 11.66 3.01 37.37
CA HIS A 36 11.91 3.68 38.66
C HIS A 36 10.77 4.61 39.04
N HIS A 37 10.63 4.88 40.34
CA HIS A 37 9.61 5.79 40.85
C HIS A 37 9.72 7.19 40.22
N PHE A 38 8.57 7.84 40.08
CA PHE A 38 8.51 9.16 39.43
C PHE A 38 9.44 10.18 40.11
N ASP A 39 9.46 10.20 41.42
CA ASP A 39 10.26 11.20 42.17
C ASP A 39 11.76 11.03 41.91
N GLU A 40 12.27 9.80 41.82
CA GLU A 40 13.68 9.53 41.48
C GLU A 40 14.03 9.98 40.06
N ILE A 41 13.10 9.76 39.09
CA ILE A 41 13.31 10.19 37.73
C ILE A 41 13.24 11.70 37.61
N TYR A 42 12.29 12.32 38.33
CA TYR A 42 12.07 13.76 38.31
C TYR A 42 13.28 14.50 38.88
N GLU A 43 13.82 14.03 40.04
CA GLU A 43 15.05 14.58 40.62
C GLU A 43 16.24 14.54 39.63
N LYS A 44 16.45 13.40 38.97
CA LYS A 44 17.51 13.27 37.98
C LYS A 44 17.28 14.17 36.76
N LEU A 45 16.03 14.31 36.29
CA LEU A 45 15.69 15.15 35.17
C LEU A 45 15.94 16.63 35.48
N THR A 46 15.52 17.09 36.64
CA THR A 46 15.77 18.48 37.08
C THR A 46 17.26 18.75 37.21
N ALA A 47 18.03 17.83 37.78
CA ALA A 47 19.50 17.94 37.84
C ALA A 47 20.15 18.01 36.44
N LEU A 48 19.67 17.25 35.47
CA LEU A 48 20.14 17.33 34.07
C LEU A 48 19.84 18.69 33.44
N LEU A 49 18.69 19.28 33.72
CA LEU A 49 18.29 20.60 33.24
C LEU A 49 19.15 21.70 33.90
N GLU A 50 19.26 21.70 35.20
CA GLU A 50 20.09 22.66 35.98
C GLU A 50 21.55 22.67 35.52
N ASN A 51 22.12 21.49 35.33
CA ASN A 51 23.49 21.33 34.90
C ASN A 51 23.68 21.48 33.39
N LYS A 52 22.64 21.80 32.59
CA LYS A 52 22.66 21.96 31.15
C LYS A 52 23.25 20.76 30.42
N GLN A 53 22.95 19.55 30.89
CA GLN A 53 23.49 18.29 30.33
C GLN A 53 22.68 17.74 29.16
N ILE A 54 21.63 18.46 28.73
CA ILE A 54 20.84 18.12 27.55
C ILE A 54 21.28 19.02 26.38
N SER A 55 21.80 18.41 25.32
CA SER A 55 22.28 19.11 24.13
C SER A 55 21.24 19.15 23.02
N THR A 56 21.17 20.24 22.28
CA THR A 56 20.37 20.35 21.04
C THR A 56 21.30 20.39 19.83
N LEU A 57 21.16 19.39 18.96
CA LEU A 57 21.93 19.24 17.74
C LEU A 57 21.04 19.48 16.53
N VAL A 58 21.41 20.47 15.69
CA VAL A 58 20.69 20.72 14.42
C VAL A 58 21.50 20.12 13.28
N VAL A 59 20.93 19.14 12.59
CA VAL A 59 21.56 18.41 11.50
C VAL A 59 20.93 18.81 10.17
N ASN A 60 21.71 19.43 9.31
CA ASN A 60 21.30 19.81 7.95
C ASN A 60 22.40 19.41 6.93
N SER A 61 22.19 19.72 5.66
CA SER A 61 23.14 19.35 4.58
C SER A 61 24.47 20.06 4.63
N GLN A 62 24.62 21.10 5.46
CA GLN A 62 25.83 21.87 5.63
C GLN A 62 26.54 21.58 6.95
N THR A 63 25.91 20.77 7.82
CA THR A 63 26.50 20.45 9.11
C THR A 63 27.47 19.28 8.96
N GLU A 64 28.68 19.45 9.43
CA GLU A 64 29.65 18.36 9.54
C GLU A 64 29.09 17.30 10.50
N THR A 65 29.14 16.03 10.09
CA THR A 65 28.45 14.89 10.77
C THR A 65 29.33 14.23 11.84
N ASP A 66 30.32 14.90 12.37
CA ASP A 66 31.19 14.33 13.42
C ASP A 66 30.62 14.63 14.82
N PHE A 67 29.40 14.12 15.07
CA PHE A 67 28.77 14.19 16.39
C PHE A 67 29.00 12.90 17.16
N ASP A 68 29.53 12.99 18.37
CA ASP A 68 29.51 11.90 19.31
C ASP A 68 28.09 11.75 19.91
N LEU A 69 27.25 11.01 19.19
CA LEU A 69 25.85 10.76 19.59
C LEU A 69 25.71 9.77 20.75
N GLU A 70 26.81 9.21 21.23
CA GLU A 70 26.80 8.24 22.32
C GLU A 70 26.96 8.89 23.69
N LYS A 71 27.42 10.14 23.73
CA LYS A 71 27.61 10.88 24.98
C LYS A 71 26.45 11.81 25.32
N GLY A 72 25.97 11.70 26.54
CA GLY A 72 24.98 12.60 27.11
C GLY A 72 23.56 12.38 26.58
N PHE A 73 22.70 13.36 26.84
CA PHE A 73 21.31 13.40 26.39
C PHE A 73 21.18 14.41 25.25
N ASN A 74 20.70 13.95 24.10
CA ASN A 74 20.67 14.74 22.89
C ASN A 74 19.26 14.91 22.32
N ILE A 75 18.89 16.13 22.00
CA ILE A 75 17.72 16.45 21.16
C ILE A 75 18.23 16.75 19.76
N ILE A 76 17.95 15.86 18.82
CA ILE A 76 18.43 15.97 17.46
C ILE A 76 17.31 16.51 16.57
N ILE A 77 17.55 17.64 15.93
CA ILE A 77 16.61 18.31 15.04
C ILE A 77 17.16 18.30 13.63
N GLY A 78 16.41 17.80 12.67
CA GLY A 78 16.83 17.85 11.26
C GLY A 78 15.79 17.36 10.29
N GLY A 79 16.10 17.55 9.02
CA GLY A 79 15.22 17.20 7.92
C GLY A 79 15.63 15.87 7.24
N ASN A 80 15.78 15.93 5.92
CA ASN A 80 16.08 14.78 5.07
C ASN A 80 17.38 14.03 5.43
N VAL A 81 18.35 14.72 5.99
CA VAL A 81 19.67 14.15 6.32
C VAL A 81 19.54 13.10 7.40
N ILE A 82 18.75 13.37 8.44
CA ILE A 82 18.50 12.41 9.54
C ILE A 82 17.83 11.13 9.00
N GLY A 83 16.88 11.27 8.08
CA GLY A 83 16.15 10.12 7.55
C GLY A 83 16.96 9.25 6.58
N ARG A 84 18.05 9.74 6.00
CA ARG A 84 18.71 9.06 4.86
C ARG A 84 20.13 8.60 5.10
N GLY A 85 20.86 9.17 5.99
CA GLY A 85 22.30 8.89 6.11
C GLY A 85 22.79 8.63 7.51
N LEU A 86 22.02 9.00 8.51
CA LEU A 86 22.45 8.94 9.90
C LEU A 86 21.80 7.77 10.63
N THR A 87 22.61 6.94 11.26
CA THR A 87 22.13 5.97 12.25
C THR A 87 22.33 6.59 13.63
N ILE A 88 21.24 6.72 14.38
CA ILE A 88 21.27 7.31 15.72
C ILE A 88 21.17 6.17 16.72
N PRO A 89 22.29 5.76 17.35
CA PRO A 89 22.26 4.72 18.37
C PRO A 89 21.44 5.19 19.58
N LYS A 90 20.81 4.25 20.26
CA LYS A 90 20.01 4.51 21.49
C LYS A 90 18.88 5.55 21.34
N LEU A 91 18.45 5.85 20.12
CA LEU A 91 17.29 6.73 19.87
C LEU A 91 16.04 6.13 20.50
N GLN A 92 15.37 6.84 21.39
CA GLN A 92 14.19 6.35 22.12
C GLN A 92 12.91 7.10 21.77
N THR A 93 13.00 8.40 21.56
CA THR A 93 11.84 9.23 21.22
C THR A 93 12.00 9.84 19.84
N VAL A 94 10.99 9.69 19.00
CA VAL A 94 10.95 10.26 17.66
C VAL A 94 9.68 11.09 17.49
N TYR A 95 9.85 12.34 17.08
CA TYR A 95 8.76 13.18 16.61
C TYR A 95 8.89 13.34 15.09
N TYR A 96 8.03 12.63 14.37
CA TYR A 96 8.05 12.61 12.91
C TYR A 96 7.01 13.58 12.34
N SER A 97 7.43 14.79 11.98
CA SER A 97 6.54 15.86 11.51
C SER A 97 6.40 15.93 9.98
N ARG A 98 7.15 15.10 9.26
CA ARG A 98 7.17 15.18 7.79
C ARG A 98 5.93 14.54 7.18
N THR A 99 5.18 15.33 6.40
CA THR A 99 4.10 14.87 5.56
C THR A 99 4.42 15.13 4.09
N ALA A 100 4.08 14.20 3.22
CA ALA A 100 4.19 14.36 1.78
C ALA A 100 2.88 13.92 1.14
N LYS A 101 2.33 14.72 0.22
CA LYS A 101 1.07 14.40 -0.47
C LYS A 101 1.16 13.09 -1.27
N LYS A 102 2.31 12.77 -1.79
CA LYS A 102 2.58 11.55 -2.57
C LYS A 102 3.99 11.05 -2.28
N PRO A 103 4.18 10.33 -1.17
CA PRO A 103 5.50 9.88 -0.75
C PRO A 103 6.02 8.75 -1.65
N ASN A 104 7.35 8.61 -1.69
CA ASN A 104 8.00 7.48 -2.33
C ASN A 104 8.31 6.39 -1.29
N ALA A 105 8.04 5.14 -1.63
CA ALA A 105 8.28 3.99 -0.74
C ALA A 105 9.76 3.88 -0.32
N ASP A 106 10.70 4.13 -1.23
CA ASP A 106 12.14 4.14 -0.94
C ASP A 106 12.52 5.12 0.18
N THR A 107 11.85 6.29 0.22
CA THR A 107 12.04 7.28 1.27
C THR A 107 11.53 6.76 2.62
N PHE A 108 10.35 6.13 2.64
CA PHE A 108 9.80 5.53 3.86
C PHE A 108 10.67 4.38 4.38
N TRP A 109 11.19 3.53 3.49
CA TRP A 109 12.13 2.48 3.86
C TRP A 109 13.39 3.03 4.51
N GLN A 110 13.93 4.13 3.96
CA GLN A 110 15.08 4.79 4.58
C GLN A 110 14.74 5.36 5.96
N HIS A 111 13.55 5.93 6.11
CA HIS A 111 13.07 6.50 7.38
C HIS A 111 12.66 5.44 8.40
N SER A 112 12.40 4.19 7.99
CA SER A 112 12.03 3.11 8.92
C SER A 112 13.12 2.78 9.96
N ARG A 113 14.34 3.28 9.77
CA ARG A 113 15.41 3.23 10.78
C ARG A 113 15.03 3.84 12.12
N ILE A 114 14.04 4.75 12.15
CA ILE A 114 13.49 5.32 13.39
C ILE A 114 12.91 4.25 14.32
N PHE A 115 12.42 3.15 13.78
CA PHE A 115 11.86 2.06 14.59
C PHE A 115 12.94 1.24 15.32
N GLY A 116 14.11 1.00 14.69
CA GLY A 116 15.23 0.23 15.23
C GLY A 116 14.84 -1.17 15.74
N TYR A 117 15.73 -2.12 15.70
CA TYR A 117 15.49 -3.47 16.25
C TYR A 117 16.32 -3.76 17.50
N ASP A 118 17.32 -2.95 17.75
CA ASP A 118 18.32 -3.03 18.84
C ASP A 118 17.95 -2.22 20.08
N ARG A 119 16.71 -1.68 20.11
CA ARG A 119 16.25 -0.77 21.17
C ARG A 119 15.28 -1.45 22.11
N ASP A 120 15.24 -0.98 23.37
CA ASP A 120 14.18 -1.36 24.29
C ASP A 120 12.84 -0.80 23.81
N LYS A 121 12.01 -1.68 23.24
CA LYS A 121 10.71 -1.32 22.67
C LYS A 121 9.75 -0.76 23.71
N SER A 122 9.94 -1.13 24.99
CA SER A 122 9.10 -0.63 26.09
C SER A 122 9.30 0.85 26.36
N LEU A 123 10.48 1.38 26.03
CA LEU A 123 10.84 2.79 26.17
C LEU A 123 10.68 3.61 24.89
N LEU A 124 10.47 2.95 23.74
CA LEU A 124 10.36 3.65 22.46
C LEU A 124 9.04 4.44 22.37
N ARG A 125 9.15 5.72 22.01
CA ARG A 125 7.99 6.59 21.74
C ARG A 125 8.08 7.19 20.35
N LEU A 126 7.00 7.01 19.59
CA LEU A 126 6.87 7.53 18.23
C LEU A 126 5.67 8.48 18.15
N TYR A 127 5.96 9.75 17.94
CA TYR A 127 4.95 10.78 17.65
C TYR A 127 4.91 10.99 16.14
N ILE A 128 3.92 10.42 15.49
CA ILE A 128 3.83 10.36 14.03
C ILE A 128 2.38 10.58 13.60
N PRO A 129 2.11 11.37 12.55
CA PRO A 129 0.77 11.54 12.01
C PRO A 129 0.16 10.20 11.61
N PHE A 130 -1.15 10.03 11.85
CA PHE A 130 -1.84 8.77 11.58
C PHE A 130 -1.67 8.29 10.14
N ASP A 131 -1.78 9.19 9.16
CA ASP A 131 -1.60 8.86 7.74
C ASP A 131 -0.20 8.31 7.45
N VAL A 132 0.83 8.88 8.09
CA VAL A 132 2.22 8.43 7.95
C VAL A 132 2.42 7.07 8.60
N TYR A 133 1.84 6.85 9.79
CA TYR A 133 1.84 5.54 10.45
C TYR A 133 1.17 4.49 9.57
N TYR A 134 0.01 4.81 9.02
CA TYR A 134 -0.72 3.89 8.13
C TYR A 134 0.08 3.52 6.89
N PHE A 135 0.82 4.46 6.30
CA PHE A 135 1.74 4.17 5.20
C PHE A 135 2.86 3.20 5.61
N PHE A 136 3.46 3.36 6.78
CA PHE A 136 4.46 2.41 7.27
C PHE A 136 3.87 1.00 7.45
N VAL A 137 2.65 0.89 7.98
CA VAL A 137 1.95 -0.40 8.11
C VAL A 137 1.75 -1.05 6.74
N GLN A 138 1.24 -0.32 5.76
CA GLN A 138 1.01 -0.83 4.40
C GLN A 138 2.32 -1.26 3.71
N LEU A 139 3.38 -0.48 3.86
CA LEU A 139 4.68 -0.82 3.31
C LEU A 139 5.27 -2.07 3.97
N ASN A 140 5.12 -2.21 5.27
CA ASN A 140 5.57 -3.41 5.98
C ASN A 140 4.81 -4.66 5.51
N GLN A 141 3.51 -4.56 5.29
CA GLN A 141 2.70 -5.63 4.71
C GLN A 141 3.20 -6.00 3.31
N ALA A 142 3.43 -5.01 2.44
CA ALA A 142 3.98 -5.24 1.11
C ALA A 142 5.36 -5.93 1.14
N ASN A 143 6.22 -5.51 2.07
CA ASN A 143 7.54 -6.14 2.24
C ASN A 143 7.44 -7.60 2.69
N ASN A 144 6.57 -7.91 3.64
CA ASN A 144 6.36 -9.27 4.11
C ASN A 144 5.86 -10.20 2.98
N LEU A 145 5.02 -9.69 2.10
CA LEU A 145 4.58 -10.41 0.90
C LEU A 145 5.74 -10.69 -0.06
N ILE A 146 6.58 -9.68 -0.34
CA ILE A 146 7.75 -9.85 -1.19
C ILE A 146 8.70 -10.91 -0.61
N ILE A 147 8.95 -10.85 0.70
CA ILE A 147 9.80 -11.85 1.39
C ILE A 147 9.19 -13.25 1.29
N GLY A 148 7.87 -13.36 1.48
CA GLY A 148 7.14 -14.62 1.35
C GLY A 148 7.23 -15.19 -0.06
N GLN A 149 7.04 -14.36 -1.08
CA GLN A 149 7.16 -14.76 -2.48
C GLN A 149 8.61 -15.18 -2.83
N ALA A 150 9.60 -14.40 -2.41
CA ALA A 150 11.00 -14.70 -2.67
C ALA A 150 11.47 -16.06 -2.09
N LYS A 151 10.83 -16.50 -1.00
CA LYS A 151 11.11 -17.82 -0.40
C LYS A 151 10.45 -18.98 -1.15
N ASN A 152 9.31 -18.74 -1.78
CA ASN A 152 8.42 -19.80 -2.30
C ASN A 152 8.37 -19.88 -3.83
N SER A 153 8.80 -18.85 -4.56
CA SER A 153 8.66 -18.78 -6.01
C SER A 153 10.01 -18.60 -6.71
N GLY A 154 10.25 -19.40 -7.73
CA GLY A 154 11.49 -19.39 -8.52
C GLY A 154 11.76 -18.16 -9.39
N GLY A 155 11.39 -16.94 -8.93
CA GLY A 155 11.86 -15.70 -9.56
C GLY A 155 10.81 -14.65 -9.95
N ASN A 156 9.54 -14.97 -10.05
CA ASN A 156 8.50 -13.96 -10.36
C ASN A 156 7.98 -13.29 -9.08
N ILE A 157 8.55 -12.14 -8.73
CA ILE A 157 8.11 -11.35 -7.58
C ILE A 157 7.12 -10.30 -8.05
N GLN A 158 5.94 -10.31 -7.43
CA GLN A 158 4.90 -9.32 -7.64
C GLN A 158 4.88 -8.33 -6.49
N VAL A 159 4.85 -7.05 -6.79
CA VAL A 159 4.90 -6.01 -5.78
C VAL A 159 3.58 -5.27 -5.73
N ILE A 160 3.03 -5.16 -4.52
CA ILE A 160 1.77 -4.46 -4.27
C ILE A 160 2.08 -3.21 -3.44
N TYR A 161 1.63 -2.06 -3.94
CA TYR A 161 1.80 -0.77 -3.27
C TYR A 161 0.47 -0.09 -3.02
N PRO A 162 0.37 0.71 -1.95
CA PRO A 162 -0.74 1.62 -1.76
C PRO A 162 -0.84 2.61 -2.93
N LYS A 163 -2.06 2.90 -3.39
CA LYS A 163 -2.33 3.81 -4.52
C LYS A 163 -1.72 5.20 -4.34
N ASN A 164 -1.57 5.63 -3.09
CA ASN A 164 -1.07 6.96 -2.72
C ASN A 164 0.46 7.01 -2.55
N ILE A 165 1.16 5.90 -2.73
CA ILE A 165 2.61 5.82 -2.61
C ILE A 165 3.21 5.47 -3.96
N ASN A 166 4.25 6.20 -4.36
CA ASN A 166 5.05 5.79 -5.52
C ASN A 166 6.05 4.72 -5.06
N PRO A 167 6.27 3.64 -5.82
CA PRO A 167 7.27 2.61 -5.45
C PRO A 167 8.66 3.20 -5.27
N THR A 168 9.06 4.09 -6.17
CA THR A 168 10.31 4.85 -6.13
C THR A 168 10.16 6.13 -6.95
N ARG A 169 11.25 6.87 -7.13
CA ARG A 169 11.26 8.08 -7.98
C ARG A 169 10.96 7.71 -9.43
N LYS A 170 10.19 8.57 -10.11
CA LYS A 170 9.76 8.34 -11.51
C LYS A 170 10.90 8.00 -12.48
N ASN A 171 12.09 8.53 -12.23
CA ASN A 171 13.27 8.38 -13.12
C ASN A 171 13.99 7.02 -12.95
N VAL A 172 13.63 6.23 -11.94
CA VAL A 172 14.31 4.95 -11.63
C VAL A 172 13.57 3.76 -12.22
N LEU A 173 12.25 3.84 -12.34
CA LEU A 173 11.43 2.76 -12.90
C LEU A 173 11.28 2.94 -14.42
N LYS A 174 11.63 1.90 -15.16
CA LYS A 174 11.26 1.76 -16.57
C LYS A 174 9.82 1.24 -16.60
N PHE A 175 8.84 2.13 -16.66
CA PHE A 175 7.41 1.78 -16.67
C PHE A 175 7.03 0.85 -17.82
N ASP A 176 7.76 0.92 -18.95
CA ASP A 176 7.55 0.06 -20.12
C ASP A 176 7.83 -1.43 -19.84
N SER A 177 8.59 -1.73 -18.79
CA SER A 177 8.92 -3.11 -18.37
C SER A 177 8.05 -3.60 -17.20
N ILE A 178 7.04 -2.85 -16.79
CA ILE A 178 6.20 -3.18 -15.64
C ILE A 178 4.73 -3.24 -16.06
N ASN A 179 4.06 -4.33 -15.73
CA ASN A 179 2.61 -4.42 -15.78
C ASN A 179 2.01 -3.81 -14.52
N GLN A 180 1.07 -2.90 -14.67
CA GLN A 180 0.42 -2.23 -13.55
C GLN A 180 -1.10 -2.37 -13.62
N ILE A 181 -1.74 -2.79 -12.51
CA ILE A 181 -3.18 -2.83 -12.34
C ILE A 181 -3.57 -2.03 -11.11
N VAL A 182 -4.51 -1.11 -11.27
CA VAL A 182 -5.06 -0.31 -10.16
C VAL A 182 -6.37 -0.92 -9.70
N GLY A 183 -6.48 -1.21 -8.42
CA GLY A 183 -7.71 -1.73 -7.83
C GLY A 183 -8.90 -0.78 -8.00
N GLY A 184 -10.08 -1.33 -8.26
CA GLY A 184 -11.33 -0.60 -8.48
C GLY A 184 -11.49 0.01 -9.88
N VAL A 185 -10.51 -0.15 -10.76
CA VAL A 185 -10.59 0.28 -12.17
C VAL A 185 -11.12 -0.86 -13.03
N ASN A 186 -11.98 -0.52 -13.97
CA ASN A 186 -12.49 -1.44 -14.98
C ASN A 186 -11.53 -1.51 -16.16
N TYR A 187 -11.07 -2.71 -16.50
CA TYR A 187 -10.18 -3.00 -17.63
C TYR A 187 -10.90 -3.82 -18.67
N PHE A 188 -10.96 -3.33 -19.88
CA PHE A 188 -11.62 -3.99 -21.00
C PHE A 188 -10.87 -3.75 -22.31
N PRO A 189 -10.83 -4.74 -23.21
CA PRO A 189 -10.27 -4.60 -24.57
C PRO A 189 -11.29 -4.04 -25.54
N LEU A 190 -10.91 -3.87 -26.82
CA LEU A 190 -11.82 -3.45 -27.88
C LEU A 190 -12.50 -4.65 -28.54
N HIS A 191 -11.73 -5.57 -29.12
CA HIS A 191 -12.25 -6.78 -29.77
C HIS A 191 -11.17 -7.87 -29.77
N PRO A 192 -11.57 -9.17 -29.85
CA PRO A 192 -10.60 -10.26 -29.91
C PRO A 192 -9.87 -10.30 -31.26
N ASN A 193 -8.63 -10.80 -31.24
CA ASN A 193 -7.86 -11.10 -32.44
C ASN A 193 -8.24 -12.46 -33.09
N GLU A 194 -8.82 -13.34 -32.28
CA GLU A 194 -9.18 -14.70 -32.64
C GLU A 194 -10.63 -14.97 -32.25
N ASP A 195 -11.25 -16.00 -32.87
CA ASP A 195 -12.57 -16.45 -32.49
C ASP A 195 -12.53 -17.10 -31.09
N ASN A 196 -13.21 -16.50 -30.12
CA ASN A 196 -13.28 -16.99 -28.75
C ASN A 196 -14.69 -17.50 -28.37
N LEU A 197 -15.66 -17.41 -29.27
CA LEU A 197 -17.05 -17.71 -28.97
C LEU A 197 -17.24 -19.18 -28.59
N SER A 198 -16.70 -20.09 -29.39
CA SER A 198 -16.89 -21.52 -29.19
C SER A 198 -16.18 -22.03 -27.91
N GLU A 199 -14.97 -21.55 -27.66
CA GLU A 199 -14.18 -21.98 -26.51
C GLU A 199 -14.82 -21.53 -25.17
N ILE A 200 -15.26 -20.28 -25.11
CA ILE A 200 -15.95 -19.77 -23.92
C ILE A 200 -17.29 -20.48 -23.71
N ASN A 201 -18.10 -20.63 -24.76
CA ASN A 201 -19.40 -21.31 -24.66
C ASN A 201 -19.29 -22.76 -24.18
N LYS A 202 -18.19 -23.46 -24.47
CA LYS A 202 -17.96 -24.82 -23.94
C LYS A 202 -17.72 -24.87 -22.44
N ILE A 203 -17.03 -23.88 -21.88
CA ILE A 203 -16.62 -23.91 -20.47
C ILE A 203 -17.67 -23.28 -19.56
N LEU A 204 -18.42 -22.26 -20.01
CA LEU A 204 -19.39 -21.55 -19.16
C LEU A 204 -20.35 -22.47 -18.42
N PRO A 205 -21.00 -23.52 -19.02
CA PRO A 205 -21.94 -24.37 -18.31
C PRO A 205 -21.33 -25.13 -17.12
N SER A 206 -20.01 -25.40 -17.17
CA SER A 206 -19.32 -26.09 -16.07
C SER A 206 -18.91 -25.16 -14.92
N ILE A 207 -18.79 -23.87 -15.19
CA ILE A 207 -18.32 -22.84 -14.26
C ILE A 207 -19.48 -22.15 -13.55
N LEU A 208 -20.59 -21.90 -14.28
CA LEU A 208 -21.72 -21.12 -13.81
C LEU A 208 -22.69 -21.99 -12.97
N LYS A 209 -22.28 -22.36 -11.77
CA LYS A 209 -23.09 -23.24 -10.89
C LYS A 209 -23.84 -22.45 -9.82
N ASP A 210 -23.18 -21.48 -9.20
CA ASP A 210 -23.70 -20.75 -8.04
C ASP A 210 -24.22 -19.37 -8.48
N GLU A 211 -25.45 -19.33 -8.96
CA GLU A 211 -26.14 -18.10 -9.32
C GLU A 211 -26.54 -17.33 -8.05
N ILE A 212 -26.07 -16.09 -7.93
CA ILE A 212 -26.36 -15.19 -6.80
C ILE A 212 -27.62 -14.36 -7.08
N GLN A 213 -27.74 -13.89 -8.31
CA GLN A 213 -28.91 -13.18 -8.86
C GLN A 213 -28.86 -13.27 -10.36
N SER A 214 -29.88 -12.78 -11.08
CA SER A 214 -29.98 -12.89 -12.54
C SER A 214 -28.66 -12.58 -13.25
N ASP A 215 -28.09 -13.57 -13.92
CA ASP A 215 -26.87 -13.52 -14.71
C ASP A 215 -25.57 -13.27 -13.90
N LEU A 216 -25.62 -13.19 -12.57
CA LEU A 216 -24.46 -13.03 -11.70
C LEU A 216 -24.18 -14.32 -10.94
N TYR A 217 -22.96 -14.82 -11.07
CA TYR A 217 -22.50 -16.07 -10.49
C TYR A 217 -21.27 -15.84 -9.60
N GLN A 218 -21.16 -16.61 -8.53
CA GLN A 218 -19.88 -16.75 -7.81
C GLN A 218 -19.14 -17.93 -8.43
N ILE A 219 -17.85 -17.74 -8.72
CA ILE A 219 -16.99 -18.78 -9.29
C ILE A 219 -15.70 -18.93 -8.48
N ASP A 220 -15.01 -20.05 -8.67
CA ASP A 220 -13.69 -20.27 -8.12
C ASP A 220 -12.63 -19.49 -8.91
N ILE A 221 -11.49 -19.24 -8.27
CA ILE A 221 -10.40 -18.47 -8.89
C ILE A 221 -9.74 -19.24 -10.05
N GLU A 222 -9.72 -20.54 -9.95
CA GLU A 222 -9.25 -21.47 -10.96
C GLU A 222 -10.11 -21.40 -12.23
N ASP A 223 -11.42 -21.29 -12.06
CA ASP A 223 -12.38 -21.09 -13.15
C ASP A 223 -12.19 -19.71 -13.81
N LEU A 224 -11.91 -18.68 -13.03
CA LEU A 224 -11.54 -17.38 -13.59
C LEU A 224 -10.28 -17.49 -14.48
N PHE A 225 -9.24 -18.17 -14.02
CA PHE A 225 -8.02 -18.34 -14.81
C PHE A 225 -8.27 -19.12 -16.10
N LEU A 226 -9.13 -20.14 -16.04
CA LEU A 226 -9.56 -20.88 -17.22
C LEU A 226 -10.31 -19.96 -18.21
N VAL A 227 -11.22 -19.12 -17.73
CA VAL A 227 -11.91 -18.14 -18.58
C VAL A 227 -10.93 -17.18 -19.23
N LEU A 228 -10.02 -16.58 -18.46
CA LEU A 228 -9.01 -15.66 -18.98
C LEU A 228 -8.11 -16.33 -20.03
N ASP A 229 -7.78 -17.62 -19.86
CA ASP A 229 -7.02 -18.37 -20.84
C ASP A 229 -7.79 -18.57 -22.15
N LYS A 230 -9.07 -18.96 -22.07
CA LYS A 230 -9.91 -19.23 -23.25
C LYS A 230 -10.41 -17.98 -23.95
N LEU A 231 -10.37 -16.82 -23.33
CA LEU A 231 -10.67 -15.55 -23.97
C LEU A 231 -9.68 -15.19 -25.09
N GLY A 232 -8.44 -15.65 -25.02
CA GLY A 232 -7.42 -15.43 -26.05
C GLY A 232 -6.83 -14.01 -26.03
N ARG A 233 -6.36 -13.55 -27.19
CA ARG A 233 -5.74 -12.24 -27.39
C ARG A 233 -6.74 -11.20 -27.88
N TYR A 234 -6.53 -9.95 -27.47
CA TYR A 234 -7.38 -8.81 -27.82
C TYR A 234 -6.57 -7.64 -28.39
N VAL A 235 -7.28 -6.71 -29.03
CA VAL A 235 -6.77 -5.42 -29.47
C VAL A 235 -7.28 -4.33 -28.53
N PRO A 236 -6.46 -3.34 -28.16
CA PRO A 236 -5.00 -3.32 -28.31
C PRO A 236 -4.32 -4.35 -27.42
N ASP A 237 -3.06 -4.64 -27.68
CA ASP A 237 -2.26 -5.64 -26.94
C ASP A 237 -2.05 -5.34 -25.44
N ASP A 238 -2.60 -4.22 -24.95
CA ASP A 238 -2.58 -3.87 -23.52
C ASP A 238 -3.57 -4.71 -22.69
N TRP A 239 -4.53 -5.43 -23.33
CA TRP A 239 -5.24 -6.52 -22.67
C TRP A 239 -4.34 -7.76 -22.62
N ASN A 240 -3.66 -7.91 -21.49
CA ASN A 240 -2.73 -9.00 -21.27
C ASN A 240 -3.25 -9.85 -20.11
N LYS A 241 -3.66 -11.12 -20.41
CA LYS A 241 -4.21 -12.05 -19.41
C LYS A 241 -3.20 -12.36 -18.30
N GLU A 242 -1.93 -12.48 -18.64
CA GLU A 242 -0.85 -12.76 -17.69
C GLU A 242 -0.75 -11.66 -16.63
N LYS A 243 -0.93 -10.41 -17.05
CA LYS A 243 -1.00 -9.26 -16.14
C LYS A 243 -2.13 -9.39 -15.12
N PHE A 244 -3.33 -9.80 -15.57
CA PHE A 244 -4.48 -9.96 -14.68
C PHE A 244 -4.34 -11.18 -13.79
N ILE A 245 -3.87 -12.32 -14.31
CA ILE A 245 -3.58 -13.52 -13.51
C ILE A 245 -2.58 -13.17 -12.41
N ALA A 246 -1.46 -12.52 -12.76
CA ALA A 246 -0.45 -12.10 -11.80
C ALA A 246 -1.02 -11.17 -10.71
N GLY A 247 -1.89 -10.20 -11.09
CA GLY A 247 -2.55 -9.32 -10.12
C GLY A 247 -3.50 -10.08 -9.17
N VAL A 248 -4.20 -11.07 -9.67
CA VAL A 248 -5.13 -11.92 -8.88
C VAL A 248 -4.36 -12.85 -7.95
N GLU A 249 -3.25 -13.44 -8.39
CA GLU A 249 -2.37 -14.26 -7.55
C GLU A 249 -1.78 -13.44 -6.40
N ALA A 250 -1.33 -12.22 -6.69
CA ALA A 250 -0.85 -11.29 -5.68
C ALA A 250 -1.95 -10.92 -4.67
N LEU A 251 -3.18 -10.71 -5.14
CA LEU A 251 -4.33 -10.49 -4.29
C LEU A 251 -4.63 -11.71 -3.39
N LYS A 252 -4.62 -12.94 -3.95
CA LYS A 252 -4.83 -14.18 -3.21
C LYS A 252 -3.80 -14.38 -2.10
N ALA A 253 -2.55 -14.07 -2.38
CA ALA A 253 -1.47 -14.16 -1.39
C ALA A 253 -1.63 -13.17 -0.24
N GLN A 254 -2.15 -11.97 -0.51
CA GLN A 254 -2.36 -10.93 0.50
C GLN A 254 -3.68 -11.09 1.27
N ARG A 255 -4.72 -11.52 0.59
CA ARG A 255 -6.09 -11.57 1.11
C ARG A 255 -6.82 -12.80 0.58
N PRO A 256 -6.64 -13.97 1.21
CA PRO A 256 -7.22 -15.22 0.71
C PRO A 256 -8.75 -15.28 0.75
N SER A 257 -9.41 -14.34 1.41
CA SER A 257 -10.86 -14.36 1.66
C SER A 257 -11.70 -13.54 0.69
N PHE A 258 -11.14 -12.96 -0.38
CA PHE A 258 -11.95 -12.29 -1.41
C PHE A 258 -12.73 -13.33 -2.23
N LYS A 259 -13.89 -12.90 -2.75
CA LYS A 259 -14.71 -13.70 -3.65
C LYS A 259 -14.51 -13.27 -5.10
N THR A 260 -14.84 -14.17 -6.02
CA THR A 260 -14.80 -13.91 -7.45
C THR A 260 -16.21 -14.01 -8.01
N TYR A 261 -16.65 -12.95 -8.66
CA TYR A 261 -17.96 -12.88 -9.30
C TYR A 261 -17.80 -12.74 -10.81
N VAL A 262 -18.71 -13.41 -11.54
CA VAL A 262 -18.84 -13.25 -12.98
C VAL A 262 -20.25 -12.86 -13.35
N LEU A 263 -20.40 -11.77 -14.10
CA LEU A 263 -21.65 -11.30 -14.68
C LEU A 263 -21.66 -11.68 -16.15
N ILE A 264 -22.65 -12.45 -16.60
CA ILE A 264 -22.80 -12.89 -17.99
C ILE A 264 -23.95 -12.12 -18.64
N LYS A 265 -23.69 -11.50 -19.79
CA LYS A 265 -24.73 -10.86 -20.59
C LYS A 265 -24.60 -11.25 -22.05
N THR A 266 -25.63 -11.82 -22.61
CA THR A 266 -25.67 -12.27 -24.01
C THR A 266 -26.42 -11.28 -24.93
N GLY A 267 -26.17 -11.36 -26.22
CA GLY A 267 -26.88 -10.57 -27.22
C GLY A 267 -26.60 -9.05 -27.16
N ARG A 268 -25.47 -8.61 -26.60
CA ARG A 268 -25.14 -7.19 -26.43
C ARG A 268 -24.84 -6.52 -27.77
N LYS A 269 -25.54 -5.45 -28.04
CA LYS A 269 -25.26 -4.55 -29.17
C LYS A 269 -24.51 -3.34 -28.64
N LEU A 270 -23.20 -3.30 -28.87
CA LEU A 270 -22.38 -2.16 -28.50
C LEU A 270 -22.49 -1.04 -29.52
N SER A 271 -22.73 0.20 -29.08
CA SER A 271 -22.72 1.37 -29.94
C SER A 271 -21.41 2.16 -29.72
N ARG A 272 -20.85 2.72 -30.80
CA ARG A 272 -19.64 3.57 -30.68
C ARG A 272 -19.91 4.91 -29.95
N ALA A 273 -21.17 5.26 -29.70
CA ALA A 273 -21.55 6.61 -29.28
C ALA A 273 -21.43 6.88 -27.78
N THR A 274 -21.28 5.87 -26.93
CA THR A 274 -21.41 6.06 -25.47
C THR A 274 -20.10 6.13 -24.69
N GLY A 275 -18.95 5.89 -25.33
CA GLY A 275 -17.63 5.97 -24.66
C GLY A 275 -17.42 5.01 -23.47
N THR A 276 -18.45 4.29 -23.03
CA THR A 276 -18.37 3.32 -21.94
C THR A 276 -18.78 1.94 -22.44
N MET A 277 -17.95 0.93 -22.14
CA MET A 277 -18.22 -0.47 -22.49
C MET A 277 -19.33 -1.06 -21.58
N LEU A 278 -19.25 -0.79 -20.30
CA LEU A 278 -20.24 -1.24 -19.32
C LEU A 278 -21.51 -0.40 -19.38
N SER A 279 -22.67 -1.06 -19.28
CA SER A 279 -23.91 -0.35 -18.99
C SER A 279 -23.84 0.26 -17.58
N GLU A 280 -24.65 1.29 -17.35
CA GLU A 280 -24.70 1.94 -16.05
C GLU A 280 -25.10 0.96 -14.94
N ASP A 281 -26.07 0.08 -15.21
CA ASP A 281 -26.56 -0.91 -14.27
C ASP A 281 -25.50 -1.98 -13.95
N ASP A 282 -24.79 -2.48 -14.97
CA ASP A 282 -23.71 -3.45 -14.77
C ASP A 282 -22.53 -2.83 -14.00
N ARG A 283 -22.23 -1.56 -14.27
CA ARG A 283 -21.23 -0.81 -13.50
C ARG A 283 -21.63 -0.65 -12.04
N LYS A 284 -22.86 -0.20 -11.77
CA LYS A 284 -23.42 -0.08 -10.41
C LYS A 284 -23.49 -1.44 -9.70
N LEU A 285 -23.79 -2.51 -10.43
CA LEU A 285 -23.74 -3.85 -9.86
C LEU A 285 -22.34 -4.23 -9.40
N GLY A 286 -21.34 -4.02 -10.24
CA GLY A 286 -19.94 -4.25 -9.87
C GLY A 286 -19.45 -3.38 -8.70
N GLU A 287 -20.01 -2.18 -8.51
CA GLU A 287 -19.70 -1.29 -7.38
C GLU A 287 -20.23 -1.81 -6.03
N LYS A 288 -21.25 -2.69 -6.03
CA LYS A 288 -21.76 -3.35 -4.81
C LYS A 288 -20.76 -4.36 -4.22
N TYR A 289 -19.76 -4.78 -4.99
CA TYR A 289 -18.73 -5.74 -4.60
C TYR A 289 -17.33 -5.06 -4.60
N PRO A 290 -17.11 -4.05 -3.73
CA PRO A 290 -15.90 -3.23 -3.79
C PRO A 290 -14.64 -3.99 -3.33
N ASN A 291 -14.82 -5.03 -2.54
CA ASN A 291 -13.73 -5.80 -1.93
C ASN A 291 -13.44 -7.12 -2.65
N ASP A 292 -14.15 -7.40 -3.73
CA ASP A 292 -14.10 -8.67 -4.44
C ASP A 292 -13.65 -8.47 -5.88
N LEU A 293 -13.26 -9.55 -6.52
CA LEU A 293 -12.94 -9.57 -7.94
C LEU A 293 -14.22 -9.67 -8.75
N PHE A 294 -14.35 -8.86 -9.78
CA PHE A 294 -15.54 -8.82 -10.61
C PHE A 294 -15.17 -8.89 -12.09
N LEU A 295 -15.61 -9.96 -12.75
CA LEU A 295 -15.50 -10.15 -14.19
C LEU A 295 -16.88 -9.96 -14.83
N THR A 296 -16.97 -9.08 -15.82
CA THR A 296 -18.17 -9.00 -16.68
C THR A 296 -17.81 -9.59 -18.05
N LEU A 297 -18.61 -10.53 -18.52
CA LEU A 297 -18.49 -11.12 -19.84
C LEU A 297 -19.70 -10.74 -20.68
N TYR A 298 -19.47 -9.97 -21.75
CA TYR A 298 -20.48 -9.64 -22.73
C TYR A 298 -20.32 -10.51 -23.98
N GLN A 299 -21.34 -11.28 -24.33
CA GLN A 299 -21.47 -11.83 -25.67
C GLN A 299 -21.96 -10.72 -26.59
N VAL A 300 -21.06 -10.18 -27.39
CA VAL A 300 -21.32 -9.07 -28.30
C VAL A 300 -21.75 -9.59 -29.66
N VAL A 301 -22.84 -9.05 -30.16
CA VAL A 301 -23.32 -9.34 -31.53
C VAL A 301 -22.41 -8.69 -32.55
N GLY A 302 -21.85 -9.49 -33.44
CA GLY A 302 -20.92 -9.05 -34.46
C GLY A 302 -21.57 -8.08 -35.44
N ASN A 303 -20.80 -7.07 -35.88
CA ASN A 303 -21.25 -6.06 -36.87
C ASN A 303 -20.09 -5.65 -37.78
N LYS A 304 -20.25 -5.90 -39.07
CA LYS A 304 -19.25 -5.56 -40.10
C LYS A 304 -18.99 -4.06 -40.19
N ASP A 305 -20.00 -3.23 -40.06
CA ASP A 305 -19.88 -1.78 -40.19
C ASP A 305 -19.07 -1.18 -39.01
N LYS A 306 -18.96 -1.93 -37.92
CA LYS A 306 -18.18 -1.55 -36.75
C LYS A 306 -16.80 -2.20 -36.69
N GLY A 307 -16.39 -2.92 -37.73
CA GLY A 307 -15.10 -3.60 -37.83
C GLY A 307 -14.99 -4.90 -37.06
N TRP A 308 -16.11 -5.50 -36.63
CA TRP A 308 -16.13 -6.76 -35.85
C TRP A 308 -16.38 -8.00 -36.75
N GLN A 309 -16.01 -7.93 -37.99
CA GLN A 309 -16.10 -9.03 -38.98
C GLN A 309 -17.47 -9.72 -39.10
N GLY A 310 -18.52 -9.22 -38.45
CA GLY A 310 -19.86 -9.77 -38.44
C GLY A 310 -20.06 -11.05 -37.63
N LYS A 311 -19.06 -11.47 -36.83
CA LYS A 311 -19.14 -12.63 -35.95
C LYS A 311 -19.36 -12.18 -34.50
N ASP A 312 -20.16 -12.92 -33.76
CA ASP A 312 -20.32 -12.75 -32.34
C ASP A 312 -19.03 -13.12 -31.61
N PHE A 313 -18.77 -12.46 -30.47
CA PHE A 313 -17.59 -12.73 -29.67
C PHE A 313 -17.82 -12.39 -28.20
N TRP A 314 -16.99 -12.94 -27.31
CA TRP A 314 -16.97 -12.57 -25.91
C TRP A 314 -16.02 -11.42 -25.63
N LEU A 315 -16.49 -10.46 -24.84
CA LEU A 315 -15.76 -9.27 -24.44
C LEU A 315 -15.71 -9.17 -22.92
N PRO A 316 -14.52 -9.28 -22.32
CA PRO A 316 -14.37 -9.20 -20.88
C PRO A 316 -14.22 -7.76 -20.40
N ASN A 317 -14.68 -7.54 -19.16
CA ASN A 317 -14.28 -6.42 -18.31
C ASN A 317 -13.90 -6.97 -16.94
N ILE A 318 -12.66 -6.76 -16.52
CA ILE A 318 -12.18 -7.21 -15.22
C ILE A 318 -11.93 -6.02 -14.29
N LYS A 319 -12.37 -6.16 -13.06
CA LYS A 319 -12.15 -5.18 -11.99
C LYS A 319 -11.61 -5.90 -10.76
N LEU A 320 -10.40 -5.55 -10.34
CA LEU A 320 -9.83 -6.01 -9.08
C LEU A 320 -10.44 -5.22 -7.91
N PRO A 321 -10.40 -5.75 -6.68
CA PRO A 321 -10.94 -5.07 -5.51
C PRO A 321 -10.47 -3.63 -5.35
N HIS A 322 -11.38 -2.76 -4.89
CA HIS A 322 -11.08 -1.37 -4.57
C HIS A 322 -10.48 -1.26 -3.16
N ASN A 323 -9.25 -1.73 -3.03
CA ASN A 323 -8.53 -1.79 -1.75
C ASN A 323 -7.45 -0.69 -1.61
N GLY A 324 -7.48 0.31 -2.47
CA GLY A 324 -6.46 1.37 -2.51
C GLY A 324 -5.07 0.91 -2.95
N LEU A 325 -4.94 -0.30 -3.51
CA LEU A 325 -3.67 -0.89 -3.91
C LEU A 325 -3.44 -0.81 -5.42
N VAL A 326 -2.17 -0.83 -5.77
CA VAL A 326 -1.66 -0.96 -7.14
C VAL A 326 -0.85 -2.24 -7.21
N TYR A 327 -1.20 -3.12 -8.12
CA TYR A 327 -0.52 -4.40 -8.36
C TYR A 327 0.50 -4.20 -9.48
N GLN A 328 1.73 -4.63 -9.27
CA GLN A 328 2.81 -4.51 -10.24
C GLN A 328 3.52 -5.85 -10.40
N SER A 329 3.79 -6.23 -11.64
CA SER A 329 4.62 -7.38 -11.99
C SER A 329 5.60 -7.01 -13.10
N ALA A 330 6.71 -7.74 -13.21
CA ALA A 330 7.57 -7.64 -14.38
C ALA A 330 6.79 -8.08 -15.63
N LYS A 331 7.12 -7.46 -16.78
CA LYS A 331 6.62 -7.90 -18.08
C LYS A 331 7.35 -9.14 -18.54
#